data_05b90e6150fe4088a92be31b8c0e201c
#
_entry.id   05b90e6150fe4088a92be31b8c0e201c
#
_cell.length_a   1.000
_cell.length_b   1.000
_cell.length_c   1.000
_cell.angle_alpha   90.00
_cell.angle_beta   90.00
_cell.angle_gamma   90.00
#
_symmetry.space_group_name_H-M   'P 1'
#
loop_
_entity.id
_entity.type
_entity.pdbx_description
1 polymer ?
#
loop_
_entity_poly.entity_id
_entity_poly.type
_entity_poly.pdbx_seq_one_letter_code
_entity_poly.pdbx_strand_id
1 'polypeptide(L)'
;MNDDIRFMKEAIEISKNGVYPCPYGAIVVRNGKIIGRSDANANISKSIFTHAQMIAIEDALKNSTLMSNLKGCTLYSTCEPCMMCMEAICYAGLDRLVYGADISVSNLYYHHLEDFSVLDIVKRINPDMEIVGNICSEEAAQVIKDFNKNIEKEDEKFIDIAIEMSRKAFYPFGAIVVRNGKIIGRSDDITPTKDTIYTHAELIAIESAVNNIKDSVSRGNLHGCTLYTSCEPCMMCQEALLFEGISRVVYAATIEDSNEYFCNEFIVHLDEIVERAGSHTKIVKELHKDKAIEVLKEHGRL
;
A
#
# COMPACT_ATOMS: atom_id res chain seq x y z
N MET A 1 -32.01 9.88 -3.86
CA MET A 1 -31.11 9.81 -5.06
C MET A 1 -30.31 11.11 -5.26
N ASN A 2 -30.91 12.30 -5.24
CA ASN A 2 -30.16 13.56 -5.44
C ASN A 2 -29.16 13.82 -4.28
N ASP A 3 -29.56 13.56 -3.04
CA ASP A 3 -28.71 13.72 -1.85
C ASP A 3 -27.58 12.69 -1.80
N ASP A 4 -27.81 11.44 -2.23
CA ASP A 4 -26.76 10.41 -2.26
C ASP A 4 -25.66 10.78 -3.25
N ILE A 5 -26.03 11.27 -4.43
CA ILE A 5 -25.06 11.75 -5.42
C ILE A 5 -24.24 12.92 -4.84
N ARG A 6 -24.90 13.86 -4.16
CA ARG A 6 -24.22 15.01 -3.54
C ARG A 6 -23.18 14.57 -2.51
N PHE A 7 -23.58 13.72 -1.57
CA PHE A 7 -22.68 13.25 -0.51
C PHE A 7 -21.59 12.30 -1.02
N MET A 8 -21.89 11.47 -2.03
CA MET A 8 -20.89 10.65 -2.67
C MET A 8 -19.81 11.52 -3.36
N LYS A 9 -20.21 12.61 -4.03
CA LYS A 9 -19.23 13.54 -4.62
C LYS A 9 -18.34 14.21 -3.58
N GLU A 10 -18.86 14.53 -2.40
CA GLU A 10 -18.03 15.02 -1.28
C GLU A 10 -17.01 13.96 -0.84
N ALA A 11 -17.42 12.69 -0.71
CA ALA A 11 -16.51 11.62 -0.38
C ALA A 11 -15.46 11.38 -1.49
N ILE A 12 -15.85 11.49 -2.76
CA ILE A 12 -14.94 11.39 -3.91
C ILE A 12 -13.92 12.54 -3.88
N GLU A 13 -14.32 13.75 -3.52
CA GLU A 13 -13.41 14.89 -3.44
C GLU A 13 -12.34 14.67 -2.35
N ILE A 14 -12.74 14.10 -1.21
CA ILE A 14 -11.78 13.67 -0.17
C ILE A 14 -10.80 12.62 -0.72
N SER A 15 -11.29 11.64 -1.48
CA SER A 15 -10.46 10.55 -2.00
C SER A 15 -9.38 11.02 -2.98
N LYS A 16 -9.64 12.08 -3.75
CA LYS A 16 -8.65 12.67 -4.67
C LYS A 16 -7.43 13.25 -3.95
N ASN A 17 -7.63 13.71 -2.72
CA ASN A 17 -6.58 14.22 -1.84
C ASN A 17 -6.07 13.14 -0.87
N GLY A 18 -6.49 11.89 -1.09
CA GLY A 18 -6.12 10.76 -0.26
C GLY A 18 -4.60 10.57 -0.18
N VAL A 19 -4.11 10.34 1.03
CA VAL A 19 -2.70 10.10 1.31
C VAL A 19 -2.47 8.60 1.24
N TYR A 20 -1.39 8.21 0.51
CA TYR A 20 -0.93 6.81 0.50
C TYR A 20 -1.16 6.12 1.87
N PRO A 21 -1.65 4.87 1.97
CA PRO A 21 -1.61 3.87 0.89
C PRO A 21 -2.89 3.73 0.05
N CYS A 22 -3.98 4.42 0.36
CA CYS A 22 -5.27 4.15 -0.26
C CYS A 22 -6.03 5.42 -0.67
N PRO A 23 -6.50 5.51 -1.92
CA PRO A 23 -7.25 6.66 -2.43
C PRO A 23 -8.75 6.52 -2.10
N TYR A 24 -9.07 6.35 -0.83
CA TYR A 24 -10.45 6.22 -0.40
C TYR A 24 -10.92 7.44 0.37
N GLY A 25 -12.19 7.78 0.20
CA GLY A 25 -12.87 8.83 0.91
C GLY A 25 -14.14 8.32 1.57
N ALA A 26 -14.43 8.81 2.77
CA ALA A 26 -15.67 8.50 3.46
C ALA A 26 -16.17 9.69 4.30
N ILE A 27 -17.48 9.80 4.42
CA ILE A 27 -18.16 10.75 5.29
C ILE A 27 -19.34 10.09 6.01
N VAL A 28 -19.61 10.56 7.22
CA VAL A 28 -20.82 10.20 7.98
C VAL A 28 -21.78 11.37 7.98
N VAL A 29 -23.02 11.11 7.62
CA VAL A 29 -24.08 12.12 7.49
C VAL A 29 -25.22 11.82 8.44
N ARG A 30 -25.71 12.87 9.17
CA ARG A 30 -26.93 12.82 10.00
C ARG A 30 -27.80 14.04 9.63
N ASN A 31 -29.08 13.80 9.36
CA ASN A 31 -30.06 14.85 9.04
C ASN A 31 -29.55 15.84 7.96
N GLY A 32 -28.95 15.32 6.89
CA GLY A 32 -28.44 16.14 5.79
C GLY A 32 -27.16 16.93 6.09
N LYS A 33 -26.54 16.72 7.26
CA LYS A 33 -25.27 17.37 7.67
C LYS A 33 -24.16 16.33 7.82
N ILE A 34 -22.98 16.64 7.30
CA ILE A 34 -21.76 15.84 7.52
C ILE A 34 -21.33 16.05 8.97
N ILE A 35 -21.17 14.96 9.71
CA ILE A 35 -20.74 14.91 11.11
C ILE A 35 -19.42 14.21 11.32
N GLY A 36 -18.92 13.49 10.30
CA GLY A 36 -17.61 12.84 10.32
C GLY A 36 -17.01 12.77 8.91
N ARG A 37 -15.69 12.89 8.81
CA ARG A 37 -14.94 12.95 7.56
C ARG A 37 -13.65 12.14 7.67
N SER A 38 -13.24 11.47 6.59
CA SER A 38 -11.98 10.72 6.58
C SER A 38 -10.73 11.58 6.42
N ASP A 39 -10.86 12.86 6.03
CA ASP A 39 -9.77 13.82 5.98
C ASP A 39 -9.57 14.63 7.29
N ALA A 40 -10.41 14.41 8.31
CA ALA A 40 -10.39 15.16 9.57
C ALA A 40 -9.12 14.95 10.41
N ASN A 41 -8.37 13.87 10.18
CA ASN A 41 -7.19 13.50 10.94
C ASN A 41 -6.01 13.13 10.04
N ALA A 42 -5.40 14.12 9.40
CA ALA A 42 -4.22 13.95 8.54
C ALA A 42 -3.00 13.27 9.25
N ASN A 43 -3.03 13.12 10.58
CA ASN A 43 -1.96 12.54 11.38
C ASN A 43 -2.16 11.05 11.74
N ILE A 44 -3.27 10.42 11.33
CA ILE A 44 -3.55 9.00 11.66
C ILE A 44 -2.86 8.02 10.70
N SER A 45 -2.02 8.49 9.80
CA SER A 45 -1.41 7.74 8.68
C SER A 45 -0.46 6.58 9.07
N LYS A 46 -0.44 6.13 10.32
CA LYS A 46 0.53 5.13 10.79
C LYS A 46 -0.07 3.81 11.30
N SER A 47 -1.37 3.59 11.16
CA SER A 47 -2.03 2.37 11.64
C SER A 47 -2.61 1.57 10.48
N ILE A 48 -2.53 0.25 10.56
CA ILE A 48 -3.20 -0.67 9.63
C ILE A 48 -4.73 -0.53 9.67
N PHE A 49 -5.27 0.15 10.69
CA PHE A 49 -6.70 0.41 10.88
C PHE A 49 -7.17 1.74 10.26
N THR A 50 -6.30 2.48 9.57
CA THR A 50 -6.62 3.80 9.01
C THR A 50 -7.33 3.74 7.66
N HIS A 51 -8.38 2.93 7.55
CA HIS A 51 -9.27 2.99 6.40
C HIS A 51 -10.17 4.22 6.49
N ALA A 52 -10.51 4.81 5.34
CA ALA A 52 -11.32 6.04 5.28
C ALA A 52 -12.63 5.93 6.08
N GLN A 53 -13.29 4.77 6.00
CA GLN A 53 -14.52 4.50 6.73
C GLN A 53 -14.30 4.56 8.24
N MET A 54 -13.21 3.95 8.74
CA MET A 54 -12.86 3.94 10.16
C MET A 54 -12.60 5.36 10.67
N ILE A 55 -11.86 6.16 9.92
CA ILE A 55 -11.54 7.55 10.26
C ILE A 55 -12.82 8.40 10.31
N ALA A 56 -13.70 8.25 9.31
CA ALA A 56 -14.95 9.01 9.27
C ALA A 56 -15.89 8.65 10.43
N ILE A 57 -15.96 7.37 10.83
CA ILE A 57 -16.72 6.89 11.99
C ILE A 57 -16.12 7.48 13.27
N GLU A 58 -14.80 7.40 13.45
CA GLU A 58 -14.13 7.94 14.63
C GLU A 58 -14.35 9.45 14.74
N ASP A 59 -14.24 10.19 13.65
CA ASP A 59 -14.49 11.64 13.62
C ASP A 59 -15.95 11.96 13.97
N ALA A 60 -16.92 11.21 13.45
CA ALA A 60 -18.33 11.38 13.78
C ALA A 60 -18.62 11.13 15.27
N LEU A 61 -17.93 10.15 15.87
CA LEU A 61 -18.07 9.84 17.30
C LEU A 61 -17.46 10.92 18.19
N LYS A 62 -16.37 11.56 17.80
CA LYS A 62 -15.77 12.71 18.54
C LYS A 62 -16.72 13.91 18.63
N ASN A 63 -17.50 14.13 17.58
CA ASN A 63 -18.46 15.22 17.48
C ASN A 63 -19.86 14.85 17.99
N SER A 64 -20.04 13.63 18.49
CA SER A 64 -21.30 13.12 19.04
C SER A 64 -21.28 13.17 20.56
N THR A 65 -22.35 13.64 21.19
CA THR A 65 -22.55 13.57 22.64
C THR A 65 -22.89 12.15 23.13
N LEU A 66 -23.16 11.23 22.20
CA LEU A 66 -23.50 9.85 22.46
C LEU A 66 -22.33 8.95 22.04
N MET A 67 -21.59 8.44 23.00
CA MET A 67 -20.58 7.44 22.77
C MET A 67 -21.22 6.20 22.11
N SER A 68 -20.69 5.79 20.95
CA SER A 68 -21.00 4.56 20.21
C SER A 68 -22.39 4.42 19.56
N ASN A 69 -23.17 5.47 19.30
CA ASN A 69 -24.44 5.30 18.59
C ASN A 69 -24.60 6.30 17.44
N LEU A 70 -24.29 5.81 16.24
CA LEU A 70 -24.54 6.54 14.97
C LEU A 70 -25.88 6.16 14.34
N LYS A 71 -26.87 5.75 15.16
CA LYS A 71 -28.23 5.49 14.70
C LYS A 71 -28.82 6.71 14.00
N GLY A 72 -29.50 6.51 12.88
CA GLY A 72 -30.03 7.57 12.03
C GLY A 72 -28.96 8.23 11.14
N CYS A 73 -27.76 7.66 11.09
CA CYS A 73 -26.69 8.15 10.20
C CYS A 73 -26.52 7.28 8.96
N THR A 74 -26.03 7.90 7.91
CA THR A 74 -25.58 7.25 6.68
C THR A 74 -24.08 7.41 6.52
N LEU A 75 -23.37 6.31 6.26
CA LEU A 75 -21.99 6.34 5.80
C LEU A 75 -21.98 6.37 4.27
N TYR A 76 -21.26 7.32 3.69
CA TYR A 76 -20.90 7.34 2.28
C TYR A 76 -19.43 6.97 2.14
N SER A 77 -19.14 5.99 1.29
CA SER A 77 -17.81 5.47 1.04
C SER A 77 -17.53 5.39 -0.45
N THR A 78 -16.39 5.88 -0.90
CA THR A 78 -16.03 5.84 -2.34
C THR A 78 -15.80 4.43 -2.87
N CYS A 79 -15.53 3.46 -1.98
CA CYS A 79 -15.42 2.05 -2.32
C CYS A 79 -16.24 1.21 -1.36
N GLU A 80 -16.72 0.06 -1.82
CA GLU A 80 -17.35 -0.94 -0.96
C GLU A 80 -16.43 -1.26 0.22
N PRO A 81 -16.96 -1.23 1.47
CA PRO A 81 -16.14 -1.49 2.66
C PRO A 81 -15.61 -2.91 2.72
N CYS A 82 -14.38 -3.10 3.15
CA CYS A 82 -13.84 -4.41 3.51
C CYS A 82 -14.49 -4.93 4.80
N MET A 83 -14.23 -6.19 5.15
CA MET A 83 -14.83 -6.85 6.32
C MET A 83 -14.58 -6.09 7.63
N MET A 84 -13.36 -5.60 7.87
CA MET A 84 -13.03 -4.81 9.06
C MET A 84 -13.86 -3.53 9.15
N CYS A 85 -13.99 -2.80 8.04
CA CYS A 85 -14.79 -1.57 8.00
C CYS A 85 -16.28 -1.86 8.20
N MET A 86 -16.78 -2.96 7.61
CA MET A 86 -18.18 -3.33 7.75
C MET A 86 -18.54 -3.69 9.18
N GLU A 87 -17.68 -4.42 9.88
CA GLU A 87 -17.86 -4.70 11.30
C GLU A 87 -17.92 -3.41 12.13
N ALA A 88 -17.02 -2.46 11.84
CA ALA A 88 -17.03 -1.15 12.51
C ALA A 88 -18.31 -0.35 12.21
N ILE A 89 -18.82 -0.39 10.97
CA ILE A 89 -20.08 0.23 10.59
C ILE A 89 -21.24 -0.33 11.41
N CYS A 90 -21.34 -1.65 11.50
CA CYS A 90 -22.35 -2.33 12.29
C CYS A 90 -22.23 -2.02 13.80
N TYR A 91 -20.99 -2.07 14.33
CA TYR A 91 -20.72 -1.80 15.73
C TYR A 91 -21.01 -0.34 16.12
N ALA A 92 -20.74 0.60 15.24
CA ALA A 92 -21.09 2.01 15.44
C ALA A 92 -22.59 2.29 15.38
N GLY A 93 -23.41 1.31 14.93
CA GLY A 93 -24.86 1.41 14.87
C GLY A 93 -25.37 2.26 13.70
N LEU A 94 -24.65 2.32 12.60
CA LEU A 94 -25.11 2.98 11.37
C LEU A 94 -26.28 2.23 10.74
N ASP A 95 -27.29 2.94 10.32
CA ASP A 95 -28.51 2.34 9.73
C ASP A 95 -28.41 2.24 8.20
N ARG A 96 -27.52 3.02 7.59
CA ARG A 96 -27.42 3.11 6.13
C ARG A 96 -25.98 3.23 5.65
N LEU A 97 -25.67 2.44 4.62
CA LEU A 97 -24.41 2.50 3.87
C LEU A 97 -24.70 2.84 2.40
N VAL A 98 -23.96 3.81 1.86
CA VAL A 98 -23.93 4.13 0.43
C VAL A 98 -22.50 4.04 -0.05
N TYR A 99 -22.24 3.25 -1.10
CA TYR A 99 -20.90 3.14 -1.65
C TYR A 99 -20.82 3.42 -3.15
N GLY A 100 -19.65 3.86 -3.60
CA GLY A 100 -19.37 4.20 -5.00
C GLY A 100 -18.90 3.00 -5.80
N ALA A 101 -17.60 2.76 -5.86
CA ALA A 101 -17.00 1.65 -6.58
C ALA A 101 -17.21 0.33 -5.85
N ASP A 102 -17.42 -0.74 -6.61
CA ASP A 102 -17.42 -2.12 -6.14
C ASP A 102 -16.03 -2.53 -5.64
N ILE A 103 -15.96 -3.48 -4.69
CA ILE A 103 -14.71 -3.97 -4.12
C ILE A 103 -13.81 -4.64 -5.17
N SER A 104 -14.38 -5.19 -6.23
CA SER A 104 -13.63 -5.76 -7.34
C SER A 104 -12.68 -4.77 -8.01
N VAL A 105 -13.05 -3.49 -8.07
CA VAL A 105 -12.16 -2.41 -8.56
C VAL A 105 -10.97 -2.23 -7.64
N SER A 106 -11.20 -2.31 -6.31
CA SER A 106 -10.15 -2.24 -5.31
C SER A 106 -9.23 -3.46 -5.37
N ASN A 107 -9.78 -4.65 -5.59
CA ASN A 107 -9.03 -5.91 -5.65
C ASN A 107 -8.03 -5.97 -6.81
N LEU A 108 -8.21 -5.17 -7.87
CA LEU A 108 -7.21 -5.03 -8.92
C LEU A 108 -5.85 -4.50 -8.39
N TYR A 109 -5.88 -3.76 -7.27
CA TYR A 109 -4.71 -3.06 -6.73
C TYR A 109 -4.38 -3.44 -5.28
N TYR A 110 -5.40 -3.90 -4.53
CA TYR A 110 -5.29 -4.22 -3.11
C TYR A 110 -5.92 -5.58 -2.87
N HIS A 111 -5.20 -6.49 -2.23
CA HIS A 111 -5.73 -7.81 -1.91
C HIS A 111 -6.71 -7.72 -0.74
N HIS A 112 -7.99 -7.83 -1.03
CA HIS A 112 -9.03 -8.12 -0.07
C HIS A 112 -9.36 -9.63 -0.14
N LEU A 113 -10.10 -10.16 0.82
CA LEU A 113 -10.59 -11.54 0.78
C LEU A 113 -11.58 -11.67 -0.40
N GLU A 114 -11.13 -12.28 -1.49
CA GLU A 114 -11.81 -12.24 -2.79
C GLU A 114 -13.14 -13.03 -2.84
N ASP A 115 -13.27 -14.06 -2.00
CA ASP A 115 -14.42 -14.97 -2.03
C ASP A 115 -15.55 -14.57 -1.09
N PHE A 116 -15.51 -13.37 -0.51
CA PHE A 116 -16.45 -12.91 0.48
C PHE A 116 -17.18 -11.64 0.04
N SER A 117 -18.46 -11.76 -0.29
CA SER A 117 -19.34 -10.58 -0.31
C SER A 117 -19.63 -10.17 1.13
N VAL A 118 -19.08 -9.03 1.53
CA VAL A 118 -19.36 -8.43 2.85
C VAL A 118 -20.84 -8.17 3.01
N LEU A 119 -21.56 -7.90 1.91
CA LEU A 119 -23.01 -7.66 1.88
C LEU A 119 -23.82 -8.87 2.35
N ASP A 120 -23.36 -10.09 2.04
CA ASP A 120 -24.03 -11.32 2.50
C ASP A 120 -23.87 -11.55 4.01
N ILE A 121 -22.74 -11.10 4.57
CA ILE A 121 -22.49 -11.17 6.02
C ILE A 121 -23.37 -10.15 6.74
N VAL A 122 -23.43 -8.92 6.24
CA VAL A 122 -24.21 -7.84 6.86
C VAL A 122 -25.68 -8.22 7.00
N LYS A 123 -26.27 -8.87 6.03
CA LYS A 123 -27.65 -9.37 6.10
C LYS A 123 -27.90 -10.33 7.29
N ARG A 124 -26.86 -11.01 7.75
CA ARG A 124 -26.92 -11.90 8.93
C ARG A 124 -26.75 -11.16 10.25
N ILE A 125 -25.91 -10.11 10.28
CA ILE A 125 -25.55 -9.36 11.49
C ILE A 125 -26.53 -8.21 11.73
N ASN A 126 -26.85 -7.47 10.67
CA ASN A 126 -27.74 -6.31 10.69
C ASN A 126 -28.67 -6.33 9.47
N PRO A 127 -29.73 -7.18 9.49
CA PRO A 127 -30.63 -7.37 8.35
C PRO A 127 -31.42 -6.11 7.98
N ASP A 128 -31.57 -5.16 8.92
CA ASP A 128 -32.32 -3.92 8.72
C ASP A 128 -31.46 -2.79 8.14
N MET A 129 -30.14 -2.99 7.96
CA MET A 129 -29.28 -1.98 7.35
C MET A 129 -29.61 -1.79 5.88
N GLU A 130 -29.90 -0.55 5.50
CA GLU A 130 -30.07 -0.18 4.09
C GLU A 130 -28.70 -0.04 3.42
N ILE A 131 -28.46 -0.79 2.35
CA ILE A 131 -27.23 -0.72 1.57
C ILE A 131 -27.55 -0.33 0.15
N VAL A 132 -26.91 0.75 -0.33
CA VAL A 132 -27.06 1.27 -1.70
C VAL A 132 -25.67 1.34 -2.34
N GLY A 133 -25.44 0.51 -3.34
CA GLY A 133 -24.19 0.47 -4.08
C GLY A 133 -24.23 1.24 -5.41
N ASN A 134 -23.04 1.38 -5.99
CA ASN A 134 -22.84 1.92 -7.33
C ASN A 134 -23.27 3.39 -7.54
N ILE A 135 -23.24 4.21 -6.48
CA ILE A 135 -23.50 5.65 -6.59
C ILE A 135 -22.24 6.37 -7.03
N CYS A 136 -22.27 6.99 -8.21
CA CYS A 136 -21.10 7.61 -8.87
C CYS A 136 -19.94 6.60 -9.05
N SER A 137 -20.26 5.34 -9.37
CA SER A 137 -19.28 4.23 -9.39
C SER A 137 -18.12 4.46 -10.36
N GLU A 138 -18.38 5.02 -11.54
CA GLU A 138 -17.35 5.32 -12.53
C GLU A 138 -16.38 6.40 -12.02
N GLU A 139 -16.89 7.49 -11.44
CA GLU A 139 -16.08 8.57 -10.88
C GLU A 139 -15.22 8.05 -9.71
N ALA A 140 -15.80 7.26 -8.81
CA ALA A 140 -15.11 6.67 -7.67
C ALA A 140 -14.04 5.66 -8.12
N ALA A 141 -14.35 4.79 -9.07
CA ALA A 141 -13.41 3.83 -9.64
C ALA A 141 -12.25 4.54 -10.37
N GLN A 142 -12.53 5.66 -11.04
CA GLN A 142 -11.52 6.43 -11.74
C GLN A 142 -10.45 6.99 -10.79
N VAL A 143 -10.83 7.47 -9.60
CA VAL A 143 -9.86 7.94 -8.59
C VAL A 143 -8.91 6.82 -8.17
N ILE A 144 -9.43 5.60 -7.96
CA ILE A 144 -8.61 4.43 -7.61
C ILE A 144 -7.61 4.12 -8.75
N LYS A 145 -8.09 4.12 -10.00
CA LYS A 145 -7.25 3.85 -11.18
C LYS A 145 -6.18 4.92 -11.39
N ASP A 146 -6.54 6.20 -11.27
CA ASP A 146 -5.61 7.31 -11.49
C ASP A 146 -4.53 7.36 -10.39
N PHE A 147 -4.90 7.05 -9.16
CA PHE A 147 -3.95 6.94 -8.05
C PHE A 147 -2.91 5.84 -8.34
N ASN A 148 -3.35 4.68 -8.79
CA ASN A 148 -2.45 3.57 -9.09
C ASN A 148 -1.58 3.83 -10.33
N LYS A 149 -2.09 4.52 -11.37
CA LYS A 149 -1.26 4.99 -12.49
C LYS A 149 -0.16 5.98 -12.04
N ASN A 150 -0.44 6.81 -11.05
CA ASN A 150 0.57 7.71 -10.50
C ASN A 150 1.64 6.93 -9.73
N ILE A 151 1.26 5.86 -9.03
CA ILE A 151 2.21 4.94 -8.38
C ILE A 151 3.12 4.30 -9.44
N GLU A 152 2.57 3.80 -10.54
CA GLU A 152 3.36 3.21 -11.65
C GLU A 152 4.40 4.19 -12.21
N LYS A 153 4.04 5.46 -12.40
CA LYS A 153 4.98 6.51 -12.84
C LYS A 153 6.06 6.83 -11.79
N GLU A 154 5.69 6.79 -10.51
CA GLU A 154 6.67 6.93 -9.43
C GLU A 154 7.61 5.73 -9.38
N ASP A 155 7.11 4.52 -9.69
CA ASP A 155 7.93 3.32 -9.75
C ASP A 155 9.02 3.43 -10.80
N GLU A 156 8.69 3.92 -12.01
CA GLU A 156 9.69 4.14 -13.06
C GLU A 156 10.81 5.06 -12.59
N LYS A 157 10.48 6.12 -11.86
CA LYS A 157 11.45 7.05 -11.29
C LYS A 157 12.34 6.39 -10.24
N PHE A 158 11.74 5.65 -9.31
CA PHE A 158 12.49 5.07 -8.19
C PHE A 158 13.32 3.87 -8.61
N ILE A 159 12.83 3.05 -9.55
CA ILE A 159 13.64 1.94 -10.09
C ILE A 159 14.84 2.46 -10.88
N ASP A 160 14.68 3.56 -11.63
CA ASP A 160 15.80 4.18 -12.33
C ASP A 160 16.88 4.70 -11.35
N ILE A 161 16.48 5.22 -10.19
CA ILE A 161 17.44 5.60 -9.14
C ILE A 161 18.22 4.37 -8.65
N ALA A 162 17.54 3.25 -8.38
CA ALA A 162 18.21 2.02 -7.95
C ALA A 162 19.17 1.48 -9.02
N ILE A 163 18.77 1.50 -10.29
CA ILE A 163 19.63 1.11 -11.42
C ILE A 163 20.84 2.05 -11.57
N GLU A 164 20.66 3.37 -11.43
CA GLU A 164 21.79 4.31 -11.48
C GLU A 164 22.76 4.14 -10.29
N MET A 165 22.26 3.73 -9.14
CA MET A 165 23.10 3.38 -8.00
C MET A 165 23.91 2.13 -8.28
N SER A 166 23.32 1.10 -8.90
CA SER A 166 24.02 -0.13 -9.29
C SER A 166 25.17 0.14 -10.28
N ARG A 167 25.00 1.10 -11.19
CA ARG A 167 26.04 1.50 -12.15
C ARG A 167 27.29 2.08 -11.49
N LYS A 168 27.12 2.72 -10.32
CA LYS A 168 28.21 3.38 -9.56
C LYS A 168 28.76 2.53 -8.44
N ALA A 169 28.09 1.45 -8.08
CA ALA A 169 28.50 0.58 -7.00
C ALA A 169 29.66 -0.33 -7.40
N PHE A 170 30.40 -0.83 -6.42
CA PHE A 170 31.47 -1.82 -6.66
C PHE A 170 30.91 -3.13 -7.21
N TYR A 171 29.80 -3.60 -6.64
CA TYR A 171 28.98 -4.68 -7.20
C TYR A 171 27.78 -4.07 -7.94
N PRO A 172 27.33 -4.63 -9.09
CA PRO A 172 26.32 -4.00 -9.95
C PRO A 172 24.90 -4.10 -9.39
N PHE A 173 24.75 -3.82 -8.11
CA PHE A 173 23.47 -3.88 -7.41
C PHE A 173 23.19 -2.56 -6.69
N GLY A 174 21.97 -2.09 -6.77
CA GLY A 174 21.51 -0.86 -6.16
C GLY A 174 20.10 -1.01 -5.62
N ALA A 175 19.85 -0.46 -4.44
CA ALA A 175 18.53 -0.52 -3.83
C ALA A 175 18.20 0.73 -3.03
N ILE A 176 16.92 1.06 -2.96
CA ILE A 176 16.36 2.12 -2.12
C ILE A 176 15.08 1.65 -1.44
N VAL A 177 14.82 2.18 -0.25
CA VAL A 177 13.55 2.03 0.45
C VAL A 177 12.81 3.36 0.42
N VAL A 178 11.55 3.33 -0.02
CA VAL A 178 10.69 4.51 -0.17
C VAL A 178 9.47 4.39 0.72
N ARG A 179 9.13 5.48 1.43
CA ARG A 179 7.89 5.63 2.21
C ARG A 179 7.23 6.96 1.84
N ASN A 180 5.95 6.93 1.48
CA ASN A 180 5.17 8.13 1.13
C ASN A 180 5.88 9.02 0.09
N GLY A 181 6.40 8.42 -1.00
CA GLY A 181 7.11 9.13 -2.07
C GLY A 181 8.49 9.71 -1.68
N LYS A 182 9.00 9.37 -0.49
CA LYS A 182 10.32 9.83 -0.01
C LYS A 182 11.27 8.64 0.18
N ILE A 183 12.47 8.76 -0.32
CA ILE A 183 13.54 7.78 -0.04
C ILE A 183 13.93 7.93 1.42
N ILE A 184 13.87 6.83 2.17
CA ILE A 184 14.23 6.74 3.59
C ILE A 184 15.42 5.81 3.85
N GLY A 185 15.87 5.05 2.85
CA GLY A 185 17.06 4.20 2.93
C GLY A 185 17.66 3.99 1.56
N ARG A 186 18.97 3.89 1.49
CA ARG A 186 19.74 3.77 0.25
C ARG A 186 20.88 2.79 0.42
N SER A 187 21.23 2.06 -0.62
CA SER A 187 22.37 1.14 -0.60
C SER A 187 23.75 1.85 -0.60
N ASP A 188 23.81 3.16 -0.89
CA ASP A 188 25.03 3.98 -0.83
C ASP A 188 25.18 4.79 0.48
N ASP A 189 24.23 4.69 1.42
CA ASP A 189 24.31 5.39 2.72
C ASP A 189 25.35 4.78 3.68
N ILE A 190 25.65 3.49 3.49
CA ILE A 190 26.64 2.78 4.31
C ILE A 190 27.76 2.30 3.39
N THR A 191 28.95 2.86 3.55
CA THR A 191 30.12 2.35 2.85
C THR A 191 30.65 1.15 3.63
N PRO A 192 30.56 -0.08 3.07
CA PRO A 192 31.12 -1.24 3.74
C PRO A 192 32.63 -1.05 3.94
N THR A 193 33.09 -1.18 5.18
CA THR A 193 34.54 -1.09 5.49
C THR A 193 35.28 -2.35 5.08
N LYS A 194 34.56 -3.41 4.72
CA LYS A 194 35.06 -4.69 4.21
C LYS A 194 33.97 -5.37 3.38
N ASP A 195 34.35 -6.12 2.35
CA ASP A 195 33.47 -7.05 1.67
C ASP A 195 33.03 -8.13 2.66
N THR A 196 31.76 -8.17 2.95
CA THR A 196 31.13 -9.19 3.79
C THR A 196 29.93 -9.76 3.04
N ILE A 197 29.51 -10.96 3.41
CA ILE A 197 28.28 -11.58 2.86
C ILE A 197 27.02 -10.75 3.11
N TYR A 198 27.10 -9.71 3.94
CA TYR A 198 25.97 -8.81 4.27
C TYR A 198 25.96 -7.52 3.46
N THR A 199 26.84 -7.36 2.47
CA THR A 199 26.96 -6.13 1.66
C THR A 199 26.03 -6.13 0.43
N HIS A 200 24.91 -6.83 0.49
CA HIS A 200 23.88 -6.76 -0.54
C HIS A 200 23.17 -5.41 -0.49
N ALA A 201 22.90 -4.83 -1.65
CA ALA A 201 22.32 -3.51 -1.78
C ALA A 201 20.98 -3.39 -1.02
N GLU A 202 20.16 -4.42 -1.08
CA GLU A 202 18.87 -4.47 -0.39
C GLU A 202 19.04 -4.42 1.13
N LEU A 203 20.00 -5.21 1.68
CA LEU A 203 20.24 -5.24 3.13
C LEU A 203 20.72 -3.89 3.64
N ILE A 204 21.63 -3.23 2.89
CA ILE A 204 22.13 -1.90 3.24
C ILE A 204 20.99 -0.88 3.20
N ALA A 205 20.15 -0.90 2.14
CA ALA A 205 19.04 0.02 2.02
C ALA A 205 17.98 -0.18 3.12
N ILE A 206 17.71 -1.44 3.50
CA ILE A 206 16.80 -1.79 4.61
C ILE A 206 17.39 -1.29 5.94
N GLU A 207 18.65 -1.56 6.22
CA GLU A 207 19.33 -1.11 7.45
C GLU A 207 19.33 0.43 7.53
N SER A 208 19.67 1.12 6.44
CA SER A 208 19.60 2.58 6.37
C SER A 208 18.18 3.09 6.67
N ALA A 209 17.15 2.48 6.07
CA ALA A 209 15.76 2.86 6.31
C ALA A 209 15.35 2.68 7.78
N VAL A 210 15.71 1.55 8.40
CA VAL A 210 15.43 1.27 9.81
C VAL A 210 16.09 2.31 10.70
N ASN A 211 17.35 2.66 10.45
CA ASN A 211 18.09 3.66 11.22
C ASN A 211 17.52 5.08 11.08
N ASN A 212 16.91 5.40 9.94
CA ASN A 212 16.32 6.71 9.68
C ASN A 212 14.89 6.86 10.27
N ILE A 213 14.24 5.77 10.66
CA ILE A 213 12.95 5.80 11.33
C ILE A 213 13.16 5.96 12.84
N LYS A 214 13.10 7.19 13.33
CA LYS A 214 13.43 7.55 14.73
C LYS A 214 12.46 7.03 15.81
N ASP A 215 11.34 6.43 15.44
CA ASP A 215 10.23 6.18 16.35
C ASP A 215 10.07 4.73 16.83
N SER A 216 11.06 3.86 16.66
CA SER A 216 10.79 2.48 17.01
C SER A 216 11.95 1.60 17.40
N VAL A 217 11.72 0.99 18.51
CA VAL A 217 12.50 -0.10 19.12
C VAL A 217 11.97 -1.48 18.66
N SER A 218 11.02 -1.54 17.72
CA SER A 218 10.37 -2.78 17.33
C SER A 218 10.71 -3.22 15.90
N ARG A 219 10.98 -4.50 15.75
CA ARG A 219 11.13 -5.21 14.47
C ARG A 219 9.84 -5.08 13.63
N GLY A 220 9.96 -5.16 12.30
CA GLY A 220 8.79 -5.05 11.41
C GLY A 220 8.34 -3.62 11.11
N ASN A 221 9.25 -2.68 11.08
CA ASN A 221 8.93 -1.24 11.04
C ASN A 221 8.78 -0.64 9.65
N LEU A 222 9.01 -1.42 8.60
CA LEU A 222 8.96 -0.96 7.22
C LEU A 222 7.59 -1.22 6.55
N HIS A 223 6.54 -1.42 7.35
CA HIS A 223 5.17 -1.48 6.81
C HIS A 223 4.81 -0.18 6.06
N GLY A 224 4.20 -0.34 4.89
CA GLY A 224 3.87 0.76 3.99
C GLY A 224 5.08 1.28 3.19
N CYS A 225 6.25 0.64 3.31
CA CYS A 225 7.41 0.95 2.49
C CYS A 225 7.46 0.10 1.21
N THR A 226 8.08 0.65 0.18
CA THR A 226 8.44 -0.05 -1.06
C THR A 226 9.95 -0.15 -1.15
N LEU A 227 10.46 -1.36 -1.37
CA LEU A 227 11.84 -1.61 -1.77
C LEU A 227 11.93 -1.58 -3.29
N TYR A 228 12.79 -0.75 -3.84
CA TYR A 228 13.17 -0.75 -5.26
C TYR A 228 14.59 -1.27 -5.35
N THR A 229 14.81 -2.27 -6.19
CA THR A 229 16.13 -2.90 -6.36
C THR A 229 16.41 -3.20 -7.83
N SER A 230 17.66 -3.01 -8.25
CA SER A 230 18.09 -3.24 -9.63
C SER A 230 18.06 -4.71 -10.04
N CYS A 231 18.02 -5.64 -9.07
CA CYS A 231 17.89 -7.08 -9.30
C CYS A 231 16.90 -7.70 -8.32
N GLU A 232 16.27 -8.80 -8.71
CA GLU A 232 15.43 -9.60 -7.82
C GLU A 232 16.22 -9.98 -6.57
N PRO A 233 15.67 -9.75 -5.35
CA PRO A 233 16.37 -10.05 -4.12
C PRO A 233 16.70 -11.53 -3.99
N CYS A 234 17.93 -11.86 -3.61
CA CYS A 234 18.30 -13.24 -3.27
C CYS A 234 17.62 -13.70 -1.99
N MET A 235 17.65 -15.00 -1.69
CA MET A 235 16.94 -15.60 -0.55
C MET A 235 17.26 -14.94 0.80
N MET A 236 18.47 -14.49 1.02
CA MET A 236 18.87 -13.74 2.24
C MET A 236 18.16 -12.38 2.31
N CYS A 237 18.12 -11.65 1.20
CA CYS A 237 17.44 -10.37 1.10
C CYS A 237 15.90 -10.52 1.19
N GLN A 238 15.35 -11.60 0.62
CA GLN A 238 13.92 -11.92 0.72
C GLN A 238 13.50 -12.12 2.18
N GLU A 239 14.27 -12.87 2.96
CA GLU A 239 14.02 -13.05 4.40
C GLU A 239 14.05 -11.71 5.15
N ALA A 240 15.08 -10.89 4.91
CA ALA A 240 15.22 -9.61 5.57
C ALA A 240 14.07 -8.63 5.27
N LEU A 241 13.65 -8.56 4.00
CA LEU A 241 12.54 -7.67 3.62
C LEU A 241 11.18 -8.09 4.21
N LEU A 242 10.94 -9.41 4.31
CA LEU A 242 9.73 -9.95 4.94
C LEU A 242 9.76 -9.74 6.45
N PHE A 243 10.92 -9.94 7.07
CA PHE A 243 11.12 -9.76 8.50
C PHE A 243 10.89 -8.31 8.95
N GLU A 244 11.33 -7.34 8.15
CA GLU A 244 11.12 -5.91 8.40
C GLU A 244 9.73 -5.41 7.94
N GLY A 245 8.92 -6.29 7.31
CA GLY A 245 7.54 -5.98 6.94
C GLY A 245 7.42 -5.05 5.73
N ILE A 246 8.36 -5.11 4.78
CA ILE A 246 8.28 -4.38 3.51
C ILE A 246 6.97 -4.77 2.80
N SER A 247 6.12 -3.79 2.51
CA SER A 247 4.80 -4.04 1.93
C SER A 247 4.80 -4.21 0.42
N ARG A 248 5.88 -3.76 -0.25
CA ARG A 248 5.98 -3.81 -1.70
C ARG A 248 7.44 -3.90 -2.15
N VAL A 249 7.68 -4.70 -3.17
CA VAL A 249 8.99 -4.83 -3.83
C VAL A 249 8.83 -4.57 -5.33
N VAL A 250 9.71 -3.75 -5.88
CA VAL A 250 9.84 -3.49 -7.31
C VAL A 250 11.25 -3.84 -7.71
N TYR A 251 11.43 -4.76 -8.65
CA TYR A 251 12.76 -5.12 -9.13
C TYR A 251 12.87 -5.07 -10.65
N ALA A 252 14.10 -4.91 -11.14
CA ALA A 252 14.39 -4.77 -12.56
C ALA A 252 14.88 -6.10 -13.19
N ALA A 253 16.13 -6.50 -13.00
CA ALA A 253 16.63 -7.78 -13.51
C ALA A 253 16.19 -8.95 -12.63
N THR A 254 16.11 -10.16 -13.21
CA THR A 254 15.86 -11.39 -12.44
C THR A 254 17.15 -11.97 -11.86
N ILE A 255 17.06 -12.98 -11.00
CA ILE A 255 18.22 -13.73 -10.50
C ILE A 255 18.93 -14.43 -11.66
N GLU A 256 18.20 -14.97 -12.64
CA GLU A 256 18.78 -15.59 -13.83
C GLU A 256 19.59 -14.62 -14.66
N ASP A 257 19.04 -13.39 -14.87
CA ASP A 257 19.77 -12.35 -15.60
C ASP A 257 21.08 -12.00 -14.88
N SER A 258 21.05 -11.93 -13.54
CA SER A 258 22.25 -11.67 -12.74
C SER A 258 23.26 -12.82 -12.82
N ASN A 259 22.79 -14.07 -12.76
CA ASN A 259 23.62 -15.26 -12.85
C ASN A 259 24.29 -15.41 -14.22
N GLU A 260 23.67 -14.87 -15.27
CA GLU A 260 24.28 -14.91 -16.61
C GLU A 260 25.57 -14.05 -16.70
N TYR A 261 25.63 -12.95 -15.94
CA TYR A 261 26.72 -11.95 -16.10
C TYR A 261 27.62 -11.82 -14.89
N PHE A 262 27.14 -12.11 -13.67
CA PHE A 262 27.86 -11.70 -12.47
C PHE A 262 27.87 -12.72 -11.32
N CYS A 263 26.75 -13.31 -10.93
CA CYS A 263 26.60 -14.16 -9.74
C CYS A 263 26.36 -15.63 -10.06
N ASN A 264 26.39 -16.48 -9.02
CA ASN A 264 25.88 -17.85 -9.05
C ASN A 264 24.96 -18.05 -7.84
N GLU A 265 23.89 -17.26 -7.76
CA GLU A 265 22.90 -17.37 -6.70
C GLU A 265 21.92 -18.52 -6.93
N PHE A 266 21.40 -19.07 -5.83
CA PHE A 266 20.32 -20.05 -5.94
C PHE A 266 19.06 -19.35 -6.48
N ILE A 267 18.46 -19.92 -7.52
CA ILE A 267 17.24 -19.41 -8.11
C ILE A 267 16.07 -19.81 -7.21
N VAL A 268 15.63 -18.87 -6.40
CA VAL A 268 14.42 -18.94 -5.59
C VAL A 268 13.69 -17.60 -5.75
N HIS A 269 12.57 -17.66 -6.46
CA HIS A 269 11.84 -16.43 -6.78
C HIS A 269 11.11 -15.83 -5.58
N LEU A 270 11.08 -14.52 -5.53
CA LEU A 270 10.47 -13.78 -4.43
C LEU A 270 8.98 -14.09 -4.26
N ASP A 271 8.22 -14.28 -5.34
CA ASP A 271 6.80 -14.62 -5.27
C ASP A 271 6.55 -15.98 -4.61
N GLU A 272 7.40 -17.00 -4.86
CA GLU A 272 7.32 -18.29 -4.20
C GLU A 272 7.48 -18.15 -2.68
N ILE A 273 8.44 -17.33 -2.23
CA ILE A 273 8.70 -17.14 -0.80
C ILE A 273 7.58 -16.31 -0.16
N VAL A 274 7.10 -15.26 -0.82
CA VAL A 274 5.98 -14.45 -0.35
C VAL A 274 4.72 -15.30 -0.17
N GLU A 275 4.41 -16.17 -1.12
CA GLU A 275 3.26 -17.11 -1.05
C GLU A 275 3.43 -18.10 0.11
N ARG A 276 4.59 -18.77 0.21
CA ARG A 276 4.87 -19.75 1.28
C ARG A 276 4.91 -19.15 2.68
N ALA A 277 5.36 -17.90 2.79
CA ALA A 277 5.36 -17.15 4.04
C ALA A 277 3.97 -16.65 4.44
N GLY A 278 2.96 -16.78 3.58
CA GLY A 278 1.64 -16.17 3.77
C GLY A 278 1.71 -14.65 3.87
N SER A 279 2.71 -14.05 3.22
CA SER A 279 2.90 -12.60 3.24
C SER A 279 2.02 -11.91 2.20
N HIS A 280 1.58 -10.69 2.50
CA HIS A 280 0.84 -9.84 1.57
C HIS A 280 1.73 -8.83 0.85
N THR A 281 3.04 -9.06 0.81
CA THR A 281 4.00 -8.21 0.08
C THR A 281 3.68 -8.23 -1.41
N LYS A 282 3.43 -7.05 -1.98
CA LYS A 282 3.18 -6.90 -3.42
C LYS A 282 4.49 -6.88 -4.19
N ILE A 283 4.49 -7.52 -5.37
CA ILE A 283 5.69 -7.61 -6.21
C ILE A 283 5.39 -7.00 -7.58
N VAL A 284 6.26 -6.09 -8.03
CA VAL A 284 6.32 -5.61 -9.41
C VAL A 284 7.63 -6.10 -10.00
N LYS A 285 7.50 -6.94 -11.02
CA LYS A 285 8.63 -7.64 -11.64
C LYS A 285 9.12 -6.92 -12.89
N GLU A 286 10.41 -7.00 -13.12
CA GLU A 286 11.05 -6.71 -14.41
C GLU A 286 10.82 -5.28 -14.93
N LEU A 287 10.62 -4.31 -14.02
CA LEU A 287 10.46 -2.91 -14.40
C LEU A 287 11.81 -2.33 -14.83
N HIS A 288 11.91 -1.85 -16.06
CA HIS A 288 13.14 -1.37 -16.69
C HIS A 288 14.28 -2.42 -16.75
N LYS A 289 13.91 -3.70 -16.90
CA LYS A 289 14.80 -4.85 -16.96
C LYS A 289 16.00 -4.64 -17.86
N ASP A 290 15.78 -4.16 -19.10
CA ASP A 290 16.84 -3.97 -20.08
C ASP A 290 17.94 -3.02 -19.60
N LYS A 291 17.57 -1.95 -18.87
CA LYS A 291 18.53 -1.00 -18.28
C LYS A 291 19.39 -1.66 -17.19
N ALA A 292 18.78 -2.51 -16.36
CA ALA A 292 19.51 -3.23 -15.31
C ALA A 292 20.47 -4.28 -15.91
N ILE A 293 20.02 -5.03 -16.92
CA ILE A 293 20.87 -5.99 -17.65
C ILE A 293 22.06 -5.29 -18.33
N GLU A 294 21.88 -4.07 -18.86
CA GLU A 294 22.98 -3.28 -19.41
C GLU A 294 24.08 -3.03 -18.35
N VAL A 295 23.69 -2.68 -17.12
CA VAL A 295 24.62 -2.47 -16.00
C VAL A 295 25.35 -3.77 -15.64
N LEU A 296 24.61 -4.90 -15.56
CA LEU A 296 25.22 -6.21 -15.29
C LEU A 296 26.27 -6.57 -16.35
N LYS A 297 25.97 -6.32 -17.64
CA LYS A 297 26.91 -6.54 -18.75
C LYS A 297 28.15 -5.65 -18.69
N GLU A 298 27.99 -4.39 -18.30
CA GLU A 298 29.11 -3.45 -18.15
C GLU A 298 30.09 -3.92 -17.08
N HIS A 299 29.61 -4.45 -15.94
CA HIS A 299 30.43 -4.94 -14.84
C HIS A 299 30.98 -6.35 -15.08
N GLY A 300 30.23 -7.21 -15.73
CA GLY A 300 30.65 -8.60 -16.01
C GLY A 300 31.76 -8.76 -17.07
N ARG A 301 32.21 -7.66 -17.68
CA ARG A 301 33.30 -7.66 -18.66
C ARG A 301 34.67 -7.41 -18.05
N LEU A 302 34.75 -7.25 -16.73
CA LEU A 302 36.01 -7.12 -15.97
C LEU A 302 36.50 -8.49 -15.51
#